data_8d9c9f0939dc1ea8db86fb6c0f2af732
#
_entry.id   8d9c9f0939dc1ea8db86fb6c0f2af732
#
_cell.length_a   1.000
_cell.length_b   1.000
_cell.length_c   1.000
_cell.angle_alpha   90.00
_cell.angle_beta   90.00
_cell.angle_gamma   90.00
#
_symmetry.space_group_name_H-M   'P 1'
#
loop_
_entity.id
_entity.type
_entity.pdbx_description
1 polymer ?
#
loop_
_entity_poly.entity_id
_entity_poly.type
_entity_poly.pdbx_seq_one_letter_code
_entity_poly.pdbx_strand_id
1 'polypeptide(L)'
;MKKFTKVVSLMLAAILMMALCTACGSDSKKDDSTITFGTNAEFPPFEYVTAKGVIGEFDGIDMAIAKQIGEDNGMEAKIENMEFDSLLLALENGQVDAVIAGMTITDEKKDAVDFSEPYYTAKQVMIVKEDSDIQKASDMADKKIVVLQGFTGETCVNEMGYKYESFKKGTEAIMELVNGKCDVVVIDSATAEKYVEDNEGLKIVEDNDAFEAEEYGIAVKKGNTELLDKINKSLDKMMEDGTISELSAKYAESSDAE
;
A
#
# COMPACT_ATOMS: atom_id res chain seq x y z
N MET A 1 32.47 -61.80 -20.28
CA MET A 1 32.21 -61.04 -19.06
C MET A 1 32.54 -59.54 -19.19
N LYS A 2 33.68 -59.11 -19.70
CA LYS A 2 34.08 -57.65 -19.81
C LYS A 2 33.19 -56.79 -20.77
N LYS A 3 32.47 -57.38 -21.74
CA LYS A 3 31.59 -56.64 -22.66
C LYS A 3 30.19 -56.40 -22.03
N PHE A 4 29.70 -57.32 -21.19
CA PHE A 4 28.42 -57.19 -20.55
C PHE A 4 28.39 -56.10 -19.44
N THR A 5 29.50 -55.99 -18.69
CA THR A 5 29.64 -54.94 -17.67
C THR A 5 29.70 -53.54 -18.25
N LYS A 6 30.24 -53.35 -19.43
CA LYS A 6 30.28 -52.03 -20.12
C LYS A 6 28.91 -51.59 -20.63
N VAL A 7 28.09 -52.53 -21.09
CA VAL A 7 26.72 -52.22 -21.58
C VAL A 7 25.79 -51.88 -20.42
N VAL A 8 25.89 -52.62 -19.29
CA VAL A 8 25.12 -52.35 -18.08
C VAL A 8 25.52 -51.00 -17.46
N SER A 9 26.83 -50.67 -17.48
CA SER A 9 27.31 -49.35 -16.97
C SER A 9 26.85 -48.18 -17.84
N LEU A 10 26.74 -48.36 -19.17
CA LEU A 10 26.21 -47.31 -20.08
C LEU A 10 24.71 -47.12 -19.92
N MET A 11 23.93 -48.17 -19.69
CA MET A 11 22.49 -48.07 -19.43
C MET A 11 22.19 -47.42 -18.08
N LEU A 12 22.96 -47.71 -17.02
CA LEU A 12 22.80 -47.04 -15.74
C LEU A 12 23.15 -45.55 -15.82
N ALA A 13 24.16 -45.12 -16.61
CA ALA A 13 24.50 -43.72 -16.81
C ALA A 13 23.43 -42.95 -17.62
N ALA A 14 22.77 -43.62 -18.60
CA ALA A 14 21.68 -43.04 -19.36
C ALA A 14 20.40 -42.83 -18.52
N ILE A 15 20.12 -43.77 -17.60
CA ILE A 15 18.97 -43.65 -16.66
C ILE A 15 19.22 -42.54 -15.62
N LEU A 16 20.47 -42.35 -15.15
CA LEU A 16 20.83 -41.29 -14.22
C LEU A 16 20.78 -39.90 -14.89
N MET A 17 21.09 -39.76 -16.20
CA MET A 17 20.96 -38.52 -16.92
C MET A 17 19.49 -38.16 -17.25
N MET A 18 18.59 -39.11 -17.40
CA MET A 18 17.17 -38.83 -17.59
C MET A 18 16.45 -38.41 -16.31
N ALA A 19 17.00 -38.74 -15.13
CA ALA A 19 16.45 -38.29 -13.83
C ALA A 19 16.84 -36.85 -13.45
N LEU A 20 17.82 -36.27 -14.14
CA LEU A 20 18.28 -34.87 -13.90
C LEU A 20 17.56 -33.81 -14.74
N CYS A 21 16.74 -34.23 -15.73
CA CYS A 21 15.98 -33.30 -16.57
C CYS A 21 14.56 -33.05 -16.07
N THR A 22 14.12 -33.65 -14.95
CA THR A 22 12.79 -33.41 -14.36
C THR A 22 12.80 -32.48 -13.15
N ALA A 23 13.95 -31.83 -12.85
CA ALA A 23 14.10 -30.95 -11.68
C ALA A 23 14.27 -29.47 -12.06
N CYS A 24 13.74 -29.01 -13.21
CA CYS A 24 13.66 -27.58 -13.54
C CYS A 24 12.31 -27.33 -14.21
N GLY A 25 11.30 -27.10 -13.41
CA GLY A 25 9.96 -26.74 -13.81
C GLY A 25 9.01 -26.84 -12.63
N SER A 26 9.36 -26.25 -11.48
CA SER A 26 8.33 -25.84 -10.53
C SER A 26 7.71 -24.55 -11.07
N ASP A 27 6.91 -24.65 -12.11
CA ASP A 27 5.73 -23.80 -12.18
C ASP A 27 4.93 -24.17 -10.92
N SER A 28 5.15 -23.42 -9.84
CA SER A 28 4.18 -23.38 -8.76
C SER A 28 2.91 -22.87 -9.41
N LYS A 29 1.98 -23.78 -9.72
CA LYS A 29 0.63 -23.37 -10.08
C LYS A 29 0.19 -22.44 -8.98
N LYS A 30 0.01 -21.16 -9.34
CA LYS A 30 -0.57 -20.17 -8.46
C LYS A 30 -1.88 -20.75 -7.97
N ASP A 31 -2.11 -20.72 -6.69
CA ASP A 31 -3.34 -21.23 -6.10
C ASP A 31 -4.46 -20.25 -6.47
N ASP A 32 -5.27 -20.60 -7.47
CA ASP A 32 -6.38 -19.76 -7.94
C ASP A 32 -7.44 -19.52 -6.86
N SER A 33 -7.31 -20.15 -5.69
CA SER A 33 -8.20 -19.96 -4.54
C SER A 33 -7.77 -18.81 -3.62
N THR A 34 -6.62 -18.15 -3.88
CA THR A 34 -6.11 -17.06 -3.07
C THR A 34 -5.75 -15.83 -3.91
N ILE A 35 -5.91 -14.65 -3.30
CA ILE A 35 -5.39 -13.39 -3.81
C ILE A 35 -4.55 -12.72 -2.73
N THR A 36 -3.30 -12.41 -3.04
CA THR A 36 -2.37 -11.78 -2.10
C THR A 36 -2.24 -10.30 -2.40
N PHE A 37 -2.61 -9.46 -1.44
CA PHE A 37 -2.45 -8.02 -1.50
C PHE A 37 -1.20 -7.57 -0.75
N GLY A 38 -0.37 -6.75 -1.38
CA GLY A 38 0.69 -5.98 -0.72
C GLY A 38 0.11 -4.72 -0.09
N THR A 39 0.54 -4.40 1.13
CA THR A 39 0.15 -3.19 1.85
C THR A 39 1.28 -2.68 2.74
N ASN A 40 1.13 -1.45 3.28
CA ASN A 40 1.99 -0.92 4.33
C ASN A 40 1.15 -0.54 5.55
N ALA A 41 0.95 -1.49 6.47
CA ALA A 41 0.01 -1.39 7.59
C ALA A 41 0.48 -0.43 8.71
N GLU A 42 0.85 0.79 8.33
CA GLU A 42 1.28 1.92 9.16
C GLU A 42 0.51 3.21 8.76
N PHE A 43 -0.64 3.06 8.07
CA PHE A 43 -1.36 4.17 7.44
C PHE A 43 -2.87 4.16 7.80
N PRO A 44 -3.22 4.41 9.11
CA PRO A 44 -4.62 4.49 9.51
C PRO A 44 -5.33 5.70 8.85
N PRO A 45 -6.61 5.62 8.54
CA PRO A 45 -7.56 4.52 8.80
C PRO A 45 -7.61 3.46 7.69
N PHE A 46 -6.71 3.50 6.71
CA PHE A 46 -6.74 2.61 5.54
C PHE A 46 -6.18 1.23 5.85
N GLU A 47 -4.99 1.15 6.42
CA GLU A 47 -4.32 -0.10 6.80
C GLU A 47 -3.46 0.06 8.05
N TYR A 48 -3.69 -0.78 9.03
CA TYR A 48 -2.94 -0.80 10.28
C TYR A 48 -2.98 -2.18 10.95
N VAL A 49 -2.03 -2.40 11.86
CA VAL A 49 -1.96 -3.63 12.65
C VAL A 49 -2.80 -3.49 13.93
N THR A 50 -3.59 -4.51 14.24
CA THR A 50 -4.39 -4.60 15.45
C THR A 50 -4.34 -6.01 16.02
N ALA A 51 -4.83 -6.20 17.25
CA ALA A 51 -4.88 -7.52 17.88
C ALA A 51 -5.81 -8.50 17.14
N LYS A 52 -6.84 -7.98 16.44
CA LYS A 52 -7.81 -8.76 15.67
C LYS A 52 -8.43 -7.88 14.59
N GLY A 53 -7.88 -7.94 13.40
CA GLY A 53 -8.38 -7.21 12.22
C GLY A 53 -9.37 -8.00 11.37
N VAL A 54 -9.77 -7.41 10.26
CA VAL A 54 -10.68 -8.04 9.28
C VAL A 54 -9.99 -9.15 8.48
N ILE A 55 -8.65 -9.07 8.33
CA ILE A 55 -7.81 -10.13 7.75
C ILE A 55 -6.64 -10.40 8.72
N GLY A 56 -6.77 -11.41 9.59
CA GLY A 56 -5.75 -11.73 10.58
C GLY A 56 -5.55 -10.58 11.58
N GLU A 57 -4.36 -9.98 11.59
CA GLU A 57 -4.00 -8.82 12.41
C GLU A 57 -4.13 -7.48 11.67
N PHE A 58 -4.58 -7.49 10.41
CA PHE A 58 -4.69 -6.29 9.59
C PHE A 58 -6.12 -5.79 9.55
N ASP A 59 -6.31 -4.48 9.75
CA ASP A 59 -7.60 -3.81 9.75
C ASP A 59 -7.52 -2.47 9.01
N GLY A 60 -8.68 -1.89 8.71
CA GLY A 60 -8.80 -0.63 7.99
C GLY A 60 -9.67 -0.71 6.75
N ILE A 61 -9.87 0.43 6.10
CA ILE A 61 -10.69 0.58 4.89
C ILE A 61 -10.17 -0.35 3.79
N ASP A 62 -8.88 -0.30 3.50
CA ASP A 62 -8.22 -1.06 2.45
C ASP A 62 -8.30 -2.56 2.71
N MET A 63 -8.15 -2.96 3.98
CA MET A 63 -8.24 -4.36 4.39
C MET A 63 -9.67 -4.89 4.22
N ALA A 64 -10.67 -4.09 4.53
CA ALA A 64 -12.08 -4.45 4.32
C ALA A 64 -12.42 -4.56 2.82
N ILE A 65 -11.91 -3.65 1.99
CA ILE A 65 -12.05 -3.71 0.53
C ILE A 65 -11.35 -4.96 -0.03
N ALA A 66 -10.11 -5.24 0.37
CA ALA A 66 -9.36 -6.42 -0.06
C ALA A 66 -10.10 -7.72 0.27
N LYS A 67 -10.65 -7.81 1.49
CA LYS A 67 -11.47 -8.95 1.91
C LYS A 67 -12.70 -9.13 1.03
N GLN A 68 -13.45 -8.05 0.78
CA GLN A 68 -14.65 -8.08 -0.06
C GLN A 68 -14.33 -8.48 -1.50
N ILE A 69 -13.21 -7.99 -2.07
CA ILE A 69 -12.75 -8.42 -3.40
C ILE A 69 -12.48 -9.92 -3.42
N GLY A 70 -11.82 -10.47 -2.41
CA GLY A 70 -11.61 -11.91 -2.28
C GLY A 70 -12.93 -12.68 -2.25
N GLU A 71 -13.86 -12.28 -1.37
CA GLU A 71 -15.18 -12.92 -1.21
C GLU A 71 -16.00 -12.89 -2.50
N ASP A 72 -16.08 -11.74 -3.18
CA ASP A 72 -16.85 -11.59 -4.43
C ASP A 72 -16.30 -12.48 -5.57
N ASN A 73 -15.01 -12.81 -5.52
CA ASN A 73 -14.36 -13.63 -6.54
C ASN A 73 -14.12 -15.08 -6.11
N GLY A 74 -14.60 -15.49 -4.93
CA GLY A 74 -14.43 -16.84 -4.39
C GLY A 74 -12.99 -17.17 -4.04
N MET A 75 -12.18 -16.17 -3.69
CA MET A 75 -10.78 -16.27 -3.29
C MET A 75 -10.58 -15.86 -1.82
N GLU A 76 -9.62 -16.48 -1.16
CA GLU A 76 -9.16 -16.03 0.16
C GLU A 76 -8.21 -14.83 -0.02
N ALA A 77 -8.53 -13.68 0.57
CA ALA A 77 -7.63 -12.53 0.60
C ALA A 77 -6.52 -12.74 1.64
N LYS A 78 -5.26 -12.58 1.22
CA LYS A 78 -4.07 -12.61 2.08
C LYS A 78 -3.35 -11.27 2.00
N ILE A 79 -2.71 -10.90 3.11
CA ILE A 79 -1.97 -9.64 3.22
C ILE A 79 -0.49 -9.94 3.40
N GLU A 80 0.32 -9.28 2.57
CA GLU A 80 1.78 -9.18 2.73
C GLU A 80 2.12 -7.74 3.10
N ASN A 81 2.52 -7.55 4.35
CA ASN A 81 2.89 -6.24 4.88
C ASN A 81 4.37 -5.96 4.63
N MET A 82 4.67 -4.82 4.02
CA MET A 82 6.04 -4.39 3.71
C MET A 82 6.15 -2.87 3.63
N GLU A 83 7.37 -2.35 3.50
CA GLU A 83 7.61 -0.92 3.30
C GLU A 83 6.95 -0.42 2.01
N PHE A 84 6.34 0.77 2.06
CA PHE A 84 5.55 1.31 0.95
C PHE A 84 6.33 1.42 -0.36
N ASP A 85 7.57 1.88 -0.30
CA ASP A 85 8.48 2.02 -1.45
C ASP A 85 8.85 0.68 -2.12
N SER A 86 8.60 -0.45 -1.45
CA SER A 86 8.88 -1.79 -1.96
C SER A 86 7.69 -2.46 -2.65
N LEU A 87 6.47 -1.91 -2.48
CA LEU A 87 5.21 -2.54 -2.91
C LEU A 87 5.15 -2.78 -4.43
N LEU A 88 5.47 -1.76 -5.24
CA LEU A 88 5.40 -1.90 -6.71
C LEU A 88 6.45 -2.87 -7.25
N LEU A 89 7.63 -2.93 -6.63
CA LEU A 89 8.66 -3.92 -6.98
C LEU A 89 8.21 -5.35 -6.63
N ALA A 90 7.56 -5.53 -5.47
CA ALA A 90 6.99 -6.82 -5.06
C ALA A 90 5.90 -7.28 -6.03
N LEU A 91 5.04 -6.35 -6.49
CA LEU A 91 4.01 -6.60 -7.49
C LEU A 91 4.62 -7.00 -8.86
N GLU A 92 5.62 -6.27 -9.33
CA GLU A 92 6.33 -6.57 -10.58
C GLU A 92 6.96 -7.97 -10.54
N ASN A 93 7.57 -8.34 -9.42
CA ASN A 93 8.21 -9.64 -9.21
C ASN A 93 7.21 -10.79 -8.95
N GLY A 94 5.91 -10.49 -8.83
CA GLY A 94 4.87 -11.48 -8.57
C GLY A 94 4.88 -12.06 -7.15
N GLN A 95 5.45 -11.33 -6.20
CA GLN A 95 5.39 -11.68 -4.76
C GLN A 95 3.99 -11.42 -4.20
N VAL A 96 3.30 -10.41 -4.73
CA VAL A 96 1.90 -10.11 -4.47
C VAL A 96 1.11 -10.04 -5.79
N ASP A 97 -0.19 -10.19 -5.74
CA ASP A 97 -1.09 -10.18 -6.90
C ASP A 97 -1.59 -8.78 -7.22
N ALA A 98 -1.82 -8.01 -6.18
CA ALA A 98 -2.26 -6.62 -6.22
C ALA A 98 -1.65 -5.84 -5.06
N VAL A 99 -1.70 -4.52 -5.12
CA VAL A 99 -1.33 -3.61 -4.02
C VAL A 99 -2.52 -2.74 -3.68
N ILE A 100 -2.88 -2.72 -2.39
CA ILE A 100 -3.87 -1.83 -1.80
C ILE A 100 -3.25 -1.21 -0.54
N ALA A 101 -2.98 0.09 -0.57
CA ALA A 101 -2.13 0.76 0.41
C ALA A 101 -2.32 2.29 0.43
N GLY A 102 -3.56 2.80 0.34
CA GLY A 102 -3.81 4.23 0.17
C GLY A 102 -3.01 4.80 -1.00
N MET A 103 -2.82 4.01 -2.06
CA MET A 103 -1.87 4.35 -3.12
C MET A 103 -2.47 5.34 -4.12
N THR A 104 -1.92 6.55 -4.15
CA THR A 104 -2.31 7.59 -5.12
C THR A 104 -1.98 7.15 -6.54
N ILE A 105 -2.97 7.25 -7.42
CA ILE A 105 -2.86 7.06 -8.86
C ILE A 105 -2.09 8.24 -9.45
N THR A 106 -0.86 8.01 -9.93
CA THR A 106 -0.04 9.03 -10.60
C THR A 106 0.38 8.55 -11.98
N ASP A 107 0.67 9.49 -12.89
CA ASP A 107 1.12 9.14 -14.24
C ASP A 107 2.44 8.34 -14.21
N GLU A 108 3.36 8.69 -13.29
CA GLU A 108 4.60 7.95 -13.08
C GLU A 108 4.34 6.48 -12.72
N LYS A 109 3.42 6.23 -11.76
CA LYS A 109 3.09 4.85 -11.36
C LYS A 109 2.34 4.10 -12.45
N LYS A 110 1.48 4.78 -13.25
CA LYS A 110 0.79 4.19 -14.41
C LYS A 110 1.74 3.68 -15.48
N ASP A 111 2.97 4.18 -15.56
CA ASP A 111 3.96 3.63 -16.49
C ASP A 111 4.38 2.19 -16.10
N ALA A 112 4.42 1.88 -14.81
CA ALA A 112 4.88 0.60 -14.27
C ALA A 112 3.75 -0.41 -14.01
N VAL A 113 2.56 0.06 -13.62
CA VAL A 113 1.43 -0.79 -13.20
C VAL A 113 0.13 -0.36 -13.88
N ASP A 114 -0.91 -1.20 -13.79
CA ASP A 114 -2.27 -0.79 -14.10
C ASP A 114 -3.04 -0.58 -12.79
N PHE A 115 -3.88 0.45 -12.74
CA PHE A 115 -4.70 0.79 -11.59
C PHE A 115 -6.16 0.45 -11.81
N SER A 116 -6.84 0.11 -10.74
CA SER A 116 -8.30 0.03 -10.69
C SER A 116 -8.94 1.41 -10.90
N GLU A 117 -10.27 1.41 -11.04
CA GLU A 117 -11.07 2.62 -10.78
C GLU A 117 -10.75 3.14 -9.37
N PRO A 118 -10.77 4.47 -9.16
CA PRO A 118 -10.48 5.04 -7.85
C PRO A 118 -11.56 4.68 -6.84
N TYR A 119 -11.14 4.35 -5.61
CA TYR A 119 -12.05 4.00 -4.52
C TYR A 119 -12.12 5.06 -3.41
N TYR A 120 -11.16 5.98 -3.37
CA TYR A 120 -11.09 7.06 -2.37
C TYR A 120 -10.50 8.32 -2.96
N THR A 121 -10.91 9.48 -2.43
CA THR A 121 -10.31 10.79 -2.78
C THR A 121 -9.69 11.40 -1.54
N ALA A 122 -8.41 11.73 -1.62
CA ALA A 122 -7.63 12.37 -0.58
C ALA A 122 -6.99 13.67 -1.07
N LYS A 123 -6.24 14.33 -0.22
CA LYS A 123 -5.32 15.43 -0.55
C LYS A 123 -4.18 15.45 0.46
N GLN A 124 -3.06 16.07 0.10
CA GLN A 124 -2.01 16.33 1.06
C GLN A 124 -2.40 17.47 1.99
N VAL A 125 -2.01 17.36 3.26
CA VAL A 125 -2.19 18.39 4.28
C VAL A 125 -0.93 18.51 5.13
N MET A 126 -0.84 19.58 5.91
CA MET A 126 0.25 19.82 6.85
C MET A 126 -0.23 19.57 8.28
N ILE A 127 0.45 18.68 9.00
CA ILE A 127 0.26 18.58 10.45
C ILE A 127 1.31 19.46 11.12
N VAL A 128 0.89 20.33 12.00
CA VAL A 128 1.75 21.27 12.74
C VAL A 128 1.33 21.33 14.21
N LYS A 129 2.18 21.89 15.08
CA LYS A 129 1.77 22.19 16.46
C LYS A 129 0.71 23.29 16.49
N GLU A 130 -0.15 23.30 17.50
CA GLU A 130 -1.22 24.30 17.64
C GLU A 130 -0.70 25.74 17.64
N ASP A 131 0.48 25.98 18.23
CA ASP A 131 1.14 27.30 18.30
C ASP A 131 1.98 27.65 17.08
N SER A 132 2.00 26.79 16.05
CA SER A 132 2.74 27.02 14.80
C SER A 132 2.21 28.22 14.01
N ASP A 133 3.15 28.96 13.40
CA ASP A 133 2.91 30.09 12.50
C ASP A 133 2.64 29.67 11.04
N ILE A 134 2.77 28.39 10.72
CA ILE A 134 2.51 27.83 9.38
C ILE A 134 0.99 27.86 9.12
N GLN A 135 0.59 28.55 8.02
CA GLN A 135 -0.80 28.70 7.60
C GLN A 135 -1.04 28.21 6.17
N LYS A 136 0.03 28.00 5.39
CA LYS A 136 0.01 27.57 4.00
C LYS A 136 1.34 26.93 3.60
N ALA A 137 1.38 26.21 2.48
CA ALA A 137 2.54 25.48 2.02
C ALA A 137 3.79 26.38 1.83
N SER A 138 3.63 27.62 1.37
CA SER A 138 4.77 28.53 1.21
C SER A 138 5.45 28.94 2.53
N ASP A 139 4.81 28.76 3.67
CA ASP A 139 5.38 29.06 4.97
C ASP A 139 6.36 27.95 5.43
N MET A 140 6.41 26.82 4.73
CA MET A 140 7.32 25.71 5.02
C MET A 140 8.75 25.94 4.49
N ALA A 141 9.01 26.96 3.67
CA ALA A 141 10.26 27.13 2.92
C ALA A 141 11.55 27.04 3.76
N ASP A 142 11.53 27.57 4.98
CA ASP A 142 12.68 27.58 5.91
C ASP A 142 12.44 26.68 7.14
N LYS A 143 11.43 25.83 7.09
CA LYS A 143 11.05 24.94 8.19
C LYS A 143 11.68 23.56 8.03
N LYS A 144 11.71 22.81 9.11
CA LYS A 144 12.08 21.39 9.11
C LYS A 144 10.87 20.58 8.73
N ILE A 145 10.84 20.12 7.49
CA ILE A 145 9.73 19.36 6.91
C ILE A 145 10.04 17.88 7.04
N VAL A 146 9.04 17.11 7.43
CA VAL A 146 9.05 15.64 7.45
C VAL A 146 7.97 15.12 6.52
N VAL A 147 8.27 14.05 5.80
CA VAL A 147 7.37 13.36 4.86
C VAL A 147 7.48 11.85 5.04
N LEU A 148 6.57 11.09 4.43
CA LEU A 148 6.68 9.64 4.34
C LEU A 148 7.35 9.23 3.02
N GLN A 149 8.32 8.34 3.10
CA GLN A 149 9.14 7.89 1.98
C GLN A 149 8.30 7.17 0.92
N GLY A 150 8.34 7.67 -0.31
CA GLY A 150 7.61 7.13 -1.46
C GLY A 150 6.15 7.56 -1.56
N PHE A 151 5.63 8.29 -0.55
CA PHE A 151 4.27 8.85 -0.59
C PHE A 151 4.21 10.16 -1.39
N THR A 152 3.00 10.56 -1.79
CA THR A 152 2.79 11.75 -2.61
C THR A 152 3.21 13.04 -1.90
N GLY A 153 3.09 13.10 -0.57
CA GLY A 153 3.60 14.22 0.22
C GLY A 153 5.09 14.49 0.02
N GLU A 154 5.92 13.43 -0.14
CA GLU A 154 7.33 13.57 -0.48
C GLU A 154 7.51 14.19 -1.87
N THR A 155 6.75 13.73 -2.85
CA THR A 155 6.77 14.27 -4.21
C THR A 155 6.40 15.76 -4.23
N CYS A 156 5.30 16.14 -3.57
CA CYS A 156 4.84 17.52 -3.49
C CYS A 156 5.90 18.46 -2.87
N VAL A 157 6.50 18.06 -1.74
CA VAL A 157 7.52 18.86 -1.06
C VAL A 157 8.79 18.99 -1.91
N ASN A 158 9.18 17.90 -2.59
CA ASN A 158 10.32 17.89 -3.51
C ASN A 158 10.09 18.83 -4.72
N GLU A 159 8.91 18.82 -5.31
CA GLU A 159 8.53 19.69 -6.43
C GLU A 159 8.49 21.19 -6.04
N MET A 160 8.15 21.47 -4.78
CA MET A 160 8.27 22.82 -4.20
C MET A 160 9.72 23.27 -4.01
N GLY A 161 10.69 22.35 -4.17
CA GLY A 161 12.13 22.63 -4.01
C GLY A 161 12.55 22.78 -2.55
N TYR A 162 11.78 22.28 -1.59
CA TYR A 162 12.08 22.37 -0.18
C TYR A 162 12.96 21.19 0.28
N LYS A 163 13.72 21.41 1.36
CA LYS A 163 14.47 20.33 2.03
C LYS A 163 13.55 19.64 3.03
N TYR A 164 13.62 18.33 3.06
CA TYR A 164 12.82 17.51 3.96
C TYR A 164 13.64 16.32 4.49
N GLU A 165 13.09 15.67 5.49
CA GLU A 165 13.53 14.37 6.00
C GLU A 165 12.42 13.35 5.79
N SER A 166 12.74 12.16 5.26
CA SER A 166 11.77 11.10 4.97
C SER A 166 11.80 10.03 6.05
N PHE A 167 10.62 9.63 6.50
CA PHE A 167 10.42 8.52 7.42
C PHE A 167 9.63 7.41 6.74
N LYS A 168 9.86 6.17 7.16
CA LYS A 168 9.12 5.01 6.64
C LYS A 168 7.79 4.81 7.33
N LYS A 169 7.65 5.31 8.57
CA LYS A 169 6.47 5.14 9.43
C LYS A 169 5.86 6.48 9.80
N GLY A 170 4.55 6.58 9.64
CA GLY A 170 3.80 7.78 10.04
C GLY A 170 3.93 8.07 11.54
N THR A 171 3.92 7.02 12.36
CA THR A 171 4.12 7.15 13.81
C THR A 171 5.47 7.79 14.18
N GLU A 172 6.56 7.46 13.47
CA GLU A 172 7.88 8.05 13.69
C GLU A 172 7.89 9.53 13.27
N ALA A 173 7.28 9.85 12.10
CA ALA A 173 7.15 11.22 11.60
C ALA A 173 6.39 12.12 12.60
N ILE A 174 5.27 11.64 13.12
CA ILE A 174 4.48 12.36 14.13
C ILE A 174 5.24 12.54 15.43
N MET A 175 5.98 11.52 15.89
CA MET A 175 6.81 11.65 17.10
C MET A 175 7.93 12.69 16.95
N GLU A 176 8.49 12.90 15.75
CA GLU A 176 9.44 13.98 15.49
C GLU A 176 8.77 15.36 15.68
N LEU A 177 7.52 15.52 15.20
CA LEU A 177 6.75 16.75 15.36
C LEU A 177 6.37 17.01 16.83
N VAL A 178 5.82 16.01 17.52
CA VAL A 178 5.44 16.10 18.94
C VAL A 178 6.65 16.51 19.80
N ASN A 179 7.82 15.91 19.55
CA ASN A 179 9.06 16.21 20.26
C ASN A 179 9.73 17.53 19.83
N GLY A 180 9.18 18.28 18.87
CA GLY A 180 9.73 19.56 18.39
C GLY A 180 11.03 19.43 17.62
N LYS A 181 11.28 18.29 17.01
CA LYS A 181 12.45 18.05 16.16
C LYS A 181 12.21 18.46 14.72
N CYS A 182 10.95 18.46 14.27
CA CYS A 182 10.51 19.08 13.03
C CYS A 182 9.40 20.10 13.29
N ASP A 183 9.06 20.90 12.27
CA ASP A 183 8.09 21.98 12.34
C ASP A 183 6.75 21.58 11.69
N VAL A 184 6.78 20.65 10.73
CA VAL A 184 5.63 20.22 9.93
C VAL A 184 5.83 18.81 9.40
N VAL A 185 4.73 18.06 9.35
CA VAL A 185 4.62 16.77 8.63
C VAL A 185 3.64 16.97 7.49
N VAL A 186 4.01 16.61 6.25
CA VAL A 186 3.11 16.60 5.09
C VAL A 186 2.68 15.18 4.83
N ILE A 187 1.36 14.95 4.85
CA ILE A 187 0.75 13.62 4.77
C ILE A 187 -0.69 13.74 4.28
N ASP A 188 -1.29 12.63 3.91
CA ASP A 188 -2.66 12.53 3.42
C ASP A 188 -3.69 12.87 4.50
N SER A 189 -4.78 13.54 4.07
CA SER A 189 -5.75 14.18 4.94
C SER A 189 -6.41 13.25 5.96
N ALA A 190 -6.92 12.07 5.55
CA ALA A 190 -7.59 11.16 6.46
C ALA A 190 -6.63 10.57 7.52
N THR A 191 -5.39 10.29 7.13
CA THR A 191 -4.35 9.83 8.06
C THR A 191 -3.90 10.96 8.98
N ALA A 192 -3.85 12.21 8.49
CA ALA A 192 -3.58 13.38 9.31
C ALA A 192 -4.64 13.59 10.38
N GLU A 193 -5.93 13.44 10.03
CA GLU A 193 -7.04 13.53 10.98
C GLU A 193 -6.85 12.54 12.13
N LYS A 194 -6.52 11.29 11.80
CA LYS A 194 -6.30 10.25 12.81
C LYS A 194 -5.10 10.56 13.71
N TYR A 195 -3.99 11.02 13.16
CA TYR A 195 -2.83 11.39 13.97
C TYR A 195 -3.05 12.61 14.85
N VAL A 196 -3.82 13.60 14.38
CA VAL A 196 -4.15 14.79 15.20
C VAL A 196 -5.13 14.42 16.31
N GLU A 197 -6.09 13.52 16.06
CA GLU A 197 -6.98 13.01 17.09
C GLU A 197 -6.24 12.26 18.21
N ASP A 198 -5.25 11.44 17.85
CA ASP A 198 -4.47 10.62 18.77
C ASP A 198 -3.36 11.41 19.50
N ASN A 199 -3.06 12.66 19.08
CA ASN A 199 -1.95 13.46 19.62
C ASN A 199 -2.38 14.89 19.95
N GLU A 200 -2.68 15.16 21.21
CA GLU A 200 -3.03 16.51 21.68
C GLU A 200 -1.95 17.55 21.32
N GLY A 201 -2.37 18.78 21.01
CA GLY A 201 -1.47 19.91 20.71
C GLY A 201 -1.00 19.96 19.25
N LEU A 202 -1.57 19.12 18.39
CA LEU A 202 -1.40 19.18 16.93
C LEU A 202 -2.65 19.72 16.25
N LYS A 203 -2.48 20.30 15.07
CA LYS A 203 -3.56 20.75 14.19
C LYS A 203 -3.22 20.49 12.72
N ILE A 204 -4.26 20.38 11.90
CA ILE A 204 -4.14 20.31 10.45
C ILE A 204 -4.21 21.71 9.87
N VAL A 205 -3.35 21.97 8.90
CA VAL A 205 -3.37 23.16 8.02
C VAL A 205 -3.57 22.67 6.59
N GLU A 206 -4.63 23.14 5.94
CA GLU A 206 -4.94 22.83 4.55
C GLU A 206 -4.50 23.99 3.66
N ASP A 207 -4.01 23.66 2.46
CA ASP A 207 -3.72 24.62 1.39
C ASP A 207 -4.16 24.04 0.05
N ASN A 208 -5.41 24.30 -0.32
CA ASN A 208 -6.00 23.75 -1.54
C ASN A 208 -5.45 24.37 -2.84
N ASP A 209 -4.67 25.46 -2.74
CA ASP A 209 -3.97 26.05 -3.89
C ASP A 209 -2.63 25.34 -4.16
N ALA A 210 -2.06 24.68 -3.12
CA ALA A 210 -0.78 24.00 -3.19
C ALA A 210 -0.92 22.47 -3.31
N PHE A 211 -1.99 21.89 -2.77
CA PHE A 211 -2.24 20.45 -2.75
C PHE A 211 -3.57 20.14 -3.44
N GLU A 212 -3.49 19.53 -4.61
CA GLU A 212 -4.66 19.11 -5.36
C GLU A 212 -5.27 17.83 -4.76
N ALA A 213 -6.51 17.54 -5.18
CA ALA A 213 -7.16 16.27 -4.81
C ALA A 213 -6.45 15.09 -5.50
N GLU A 214 -6.31 14.00 -4.78
CA GLU A 214 -5.66 12.76 -5.19
C GLU A 214 -6.65 11.62 -5.13
N GLU A 215 -6.48 10.64 -6.02
CA GLU A 215 -7.33 9.46 -6.07
C GLU A 215 -6.52 8.21 -5.71
N TYR A 216 -7.04 7.38 -4.81
CA TYR A 216 -6.44 6.08 -4.49
C TYR A 216 -7.00 4.98 -5.38
N GLY A 217 -6.10 4.11 -5.83
CA GLY A 217 -6.44 2.94 -6.63
C GLY A 217 -5.68 1.70 -6.21
N ILE A 218 -6.21 0.55 -6.60
CA ILE A 218 -5.58 -0.74 -6.40
C ILE A 218 -4.68 -1.03 -7.60
N ALA A 219 -3.38 -1.22 -7.34
CA ALA A 219 -2.43 -1.52 -8.42
C ALA A 219 -2.37 -3.02 -8.71
N VAL A 220 -2.33 -3.37 -9.97
CA VAL A 220 -2.05 -4.72 -10.47
C VAL A 220 -0.87 -4.69 -11.44
N LYS A 221 -0.22 -5.83 -11.63
CA LYS A 221 0.88 -5.96 -12.60
C LYS A 221 0.42 -5.50 -13.97
N LYS A 222 1.26 -4.72 -14.64
CA LYS A 222 1.00 -4.18 -15.98
C LYS A 222 0.53 -5.26 -16.94
N GLY A 223 -0.64 -5.05 -17.57
CA GLY A 223 -1.26 -5.97 -18.52
C GLY A 223 -2.06 -7.12 -17.87
N ASN A 224 -2.20 -7.18 -16.55
CA ASN A 224 -3.05 -8.17 -15.86
C ASN A 224 -4.52 -7.74 -15.87
N THR A 225 -5.11 -7.65 -17.05
CA THR A 225 -6.48 -7.17 -17.25
C THR A 225 -7.53 -8.08 -16.60
N GLU A 226 -7.28 -9.40 -16.54
CA GLU A 226 -8.23 -10.33 -15.93
C GLU A 226 -8.43 -10.05 -14.43
N LEU A 227 -7.34 -9.83 -13.69
CA LEU A 227 -7.43 -9.49 -12.27
C LEU A 227 -8.00 -8.08 -12.08
N LEU A 228 -7.58 -7.14 -12.93
CA LEU A 228 -8.09 -5.77 -12.89
C LEU A 228 -9.61 -5.71 -13.08
N ASP A 229 -10.15 -6.45 -14.04
CA ASP A 229 -11.59 -6.53 -14.30
C ASP A 229 -12.35 -7.10 -13.08
N LYS A 230 -11.79 -8.12 -12.43
CA LYS A 230 -12.36 -8.70 -11.19
C LYS A 230 -12.39 -7.67 -10.05
N ILE A 231 -11.29 -6.94 -9.86
CA ILE A 231 -11.19 -5.88 -8.84
C ILE A 231 -12.18 -4.76 -9.12
N ASN A 232 -12.21 -4.23 -10.34
CA ASN A 232 -13.13 -3.15 -10.72
C ASN A 232 -14.58 -3.54 -10.53
N LYS A 233 -14.97 -4.76 -10.95
CA LYS A 233 -16.34 -5.23 -10.75
C LYS A 233 -16.75 -5.28 -9.26
N SER A 234 -15.83 -5.64 -8.37
CA SER A 234 -16.10 -5.61 -6.92
C SER A 234 -16.17 -4.19 -6.40
N LEU A 235 -15.27 -3.29 -6.87
CA LEU A 235 -15.30 -1.86 -6.51
C LEU A 235 -16.59 -1.19 -6.97
N ASP A 236 -16.98 -1.39 -8.24
CA ASP A 236 -18.25 -0.85 -8.79
C ASP A 236 -19.44 -1.23 -7.90
N LYS A 237 -19.54 -2.51 -7.53
CA LYS A 237 -20.58 -2.99 -6.65
C LYS A 237 -20.55 -2.30 -5.29
N MET A 238 -19.37 -2.20 -4.64
CA MET A 238 -19.21 -1.55 -3.33
C MET A 238 -19.47 -0.04 -3.38
N MET A 239 -19.20 0.61 -4.53
CA MET A 239 -19.55 2.02 -4.74
C MET A 239 -21.06 2.20 -4.96
N GLU A 240 -21.68 1.36 -5.78
CA GLU A 240 -23.13 1.42 -6.08
C GLU A 240 -24.01 1.14 -4.86
N ASP A 241 -23.63 0.19 -4.01
CA ASP A 241 -24.39 -0.19 -2.81
C ASP A 241 -24.03 0.64 -1.56
N GLY A 242 -23.03 1.53 -1.66
CA GLY A 242 -22.61 2.43 -0.59
C GLY A 242 -21.63 1.83 0.41
N THR A 243 -21.19 0.59 0.22
CA THR A 243 -20.24 -0.10 1.12
C THR A 243 -18.96 0.71 1.36
N ILE A 244 -18.35 1.32 0.33
CA ILE A 244 -17.12 2.13 0.49
C ILE A 244 -17.39 3.35 1.38
N SER A 245 -18.53 4.02 1.21
CA SER A 245 -18.90 5.16 2.05
C SER A 245 -19.14 4.76 3.51
N GLU A 246 -19.79 3.60 3.73
CA GLU A 246 -20.01 3.05 5.07
C GLU A 246 -18.69 2.65 5.74
N LEU A 247 -17.74 2.04 5.00
CA LEU A 247 -16.40 1.73 5.51
C LEU A 247 -15.64 3.00 5.88
N SER A 248 -15.64 4.01 5.01
CA SER A 248 -14.98 5.28 5.27
C SER A 248 -15.52 5.95 6.54
N ALA A 249 -16.85 6.00 6.70
CA ALA A 249 -17.47 6.54 7.91
C ALA A 249 -17.13 5.72 9.16
N LYS A 250 -17.23 4.40 9.07
CA LYS A 250 -16.92 3.49 10.19
C LYS A 250 -15.49 3.68 10.71
N TYR A 251 -14.52 3.75 9.81
CA TYR A 251 -13.11 3.85 10.19
C TYR A 251 -12.67 5.28 10.51
N ALA A 252 -13.40 6.30 10.06
CA ALA A 252 -13.23 7.67 10.53
C ALA A 252 -13.72 7.86 11.97
N GLU A 253 -14.83 7.19 12.36
CA GLU A 253 -15.41 7.28 13.70
C GLU A 253 -14.76 6.34 14.73
N SER A 254 -13.90 5.39 14.30
CA SER A 254 -13.35 4.34 15.18
C SER A 254 -12.18 4.80 16.06
N SER A 255 -12.13 6.08 16.46
CA SER A 255 -11.22 6.58 17.50
C SER A 255 -11.56 6.08 18.92
N ASP A 256 -12.68 5.38 19.10
CA ASP A 256 -13.20 4.96 20.42
C ASP A 256 -13.03 3.46 20.73
N ALA A 257 -12.12 2.75 20.12
CA ALA A 257 -11.90 1.32 20.41
C ALA A 257 -10.53 1.07 21.06
N GLU A 258 -10.52 1.11 22.41
CA GLU A 258 -9.59 0.54 23.40
C GLU A 258 -8.27 -0.11 22.92
#